data_2877c32e5022edc8e6254a873bd045fc
#
_entry.id   2877c32e5022edc8e6254a873bd045fc
#
_cell.length_a   1.000
_cell.length_b   1.000
_cell.length_c   1.000
_cell.angle_alpha   90.00
_cell.angle_beta   90.00
_cell.angle_gamma   90.00
#
_symmetry.space_group_name_H-M   'P 1'
#
loop_
_entity.id
_entity.type
_entity.pdbx_description
1 polymer ?
#
loop_
_entity_poly.entity_id
_entity_poly.type
_entity_poly.pdbx_seq_one_letter_code
_entity_poly.pdbx_strand_id
1 'polypeptide(L)'
;MQKRISRSLLWLFLMVIGSITLDQATKVHAERSLRVWEDSNDLTAYRGRRVPLGAIGNEYDATGHSQYISLNLNYVRNQGAAWGMLSDAKDHFRIPFFFLVTAVALVAISLYFRATPPHHKLARYALALIFSGAIGNFIDRVRLGYVIDWIDVHWRIFGWQYYFPNFNVADSAITVGVTLLLVDTILLERQRQLEGRL
;
A
#
# COMPACT_ATOMS: atom_id res chain seq x y z
N MET A 1 -31.88 -6.23 23.91
CA MET A 1 -31.89 -6.51 22.46
C MET A 1 -30.47 -6.66 21.96
N GLN A 2 -30.01 -7.87 21.73
CA GLN A 2 -28.68 -8.14 21.17
C GLN A 2 -28.72 -7.80 19.66
N LYS A 3 -28.11 -6.70 19.24
CA LYS A 3 -28.00 -6.37 17.82
C LYS A 3 -27.09 -7.39 17.16
N ARG A 4 -27.63 -8.35 16.42
CA ARG A 4 -26.87 -9.28 15.58
C ARG A 4 -26.02 -8.45 14.60
N ILE A 5 -24.69 -8.60 14.67
CA ILE A 5 -23.76 -8.02 13.68
C ILE A 5 -24.21 -8.57 12.30
N SER A 6 -24.44 -7.68 11.33
CA SER A 6 -24.82 -8.12 9.99
C SER A 6 -23.66 -8.92 9.38
N ARG A 7 -23.97 -9.99 8.63
CA ARG A 7 -22.94 -10.81 7.96
C ARG A 7 -21.98 -9.97 7.12
N SER A 8 -22.46 -8.91 6.48
CA SER A 8 -21.63 -8.01 5.70
C SER A 8 -20.62 -7.22 6.54
N LEU A 9 -20.99 -6.78 7.73
CA LEU A 9 -20.07 -6.13 8.66
C LEU A 9 -19.01 -7.07 9.18
N LEU A 10 -19.37 -8.33 9.42
CA LEU A 10 -18.40 -9.35 9.82
C LEU A 10 -17.36 -9.58 8.72
N TRP A 11 -17.79 -9.72 7.46
CA TRP A 11 -16.86 -9.89 6.32
C TRP A 11 -15.94 -8.68 6.13
N LEU A 12 -16.46 -7.46 6.26
CA LEU A 12 -15.64 -6.24 6.21
C LEU A 12 -14.60 -6.22 7.33
N PHE A 13 -15.00 -6.56 8.54
CA PHE A 13 -14.09 -6.64 9.68
C PHE A 13 -12.98 -7.68 9.47
N LEU A 14 -13.35 -8.90 9.02
CA LEU A 14 -12.38 -9.96 8.72
C LEU A 14 -11.41 -9.55 7.60
N MET A 15 -11.89 -8.84 6.58
CA MET A 15 -11.05 -8.31 5.50
C MET A 15 -10.04 -7.28 6.03
N VAL A 16 -10.48 -6.34 6.88
CA VAL A 16 -9.58 -5.33 7.47
C VAL A 16 -8.50 -6.01 8.30
N ILE A 17 -8.89 -6.92 9.21
CA ILE A 17 -7.93 -7.64 10.06
C ILE A 17 -7.00 -8.51 9.22
N GLY A 18 -7.53 -9.24 8.24
CA GLY A 18 -6.74 -10.08 7.34
C GLY A 18 -5.71 -9.26 6.53
N SER A 19 -6.13 -8.12 6.00
CA SER A 19 -5.24 -7.21 5.25
C SER A 19 -4.11 -6.66 6.12
N ILE A 20 -4.42 -6.17 7.33
CA ILE A 20 -3.41 -5.68 8.28
C ILE A 20 -2.46 -6.80 8.70
N THR A 21 -3.00 -7.99 8.99
CA THR A 21 -2.18 -9.15 9.40
C THR A 21 -1.24 -9.56 8.28
N LEU A 22 -1.73 -9.64 7.04
CA LEU A 22 -0.93 -9.99 5.87
C LEU A 22 0.18 -8.95 5.64
N ASP A 23 -0.15 -7.65 5.71
CA ASP A 23 0.83 -6.57 5.59
C ASP A 23 1.94 -6.71 6.63
N GLN A 24 1.58 -6.81 7.90
CA GLN A 24 2.56 -6.88 8.99
C GLN A 24 3.38 -8.19 8.96
N ALA A 25 2.76 -9.32 8.63
CA ALA A 25 3.47 -10.59 8.52
C ALA A 25 4.49 -10.57 7.39
N THR A 26 4.13 -10.03 6.22
CA THR A 26 5.03 -9.91 5.07
C THR A 26 6.17 -8.92 5.33
N LYS A 27 5.91 -7.80 6.00
CA LYS A 27 6.93 -6.83 6.40
C LYS A 27 7.94 -7.44 7.40
N VAL A 28 7.47 -8.16 8.41
CA VAL A 28 8.34 -8.88 9.37
C VAL A 28 9.17 -9.95 8.64
N HIS A 29 8.57 -10.67 7.70
CA HIS A 29 9.30 -11.64 6.88
C HIS A 29 10.38 -10.96 6.03
N ALA A 30 10.05 -9.87 5.34
CA ALA A 30 10.99 -9.10 4.54
C ALA A 30 12.14 -8.55 5.40
N GLU A 31 11.84 -8.00 6.57
CA GLU A 31 12.87 -7.52 7.50
C GLU A 31 13.84 -8.63 7.94
N ARG A 32 13.35 -9.82 8.23
CA ARG A 32 14.18 -10.95 8.68
C ARG A 32 14.98 -11.59 7.56
N SER A 33 14.44 -11.66 6.34
CA SER A 33 15.00 -12.43 5.22
C SER A 33 15.80 -11.60 4.24
N LEU A 34 15.44 -10.31 4.08
CA LEU A 34 16.00 -9.46 3.03
C LEU A 34 16.90 -8.34 3.56
N ARG A 35 16.86 -8.04 4.88
CA ARG A 35 17.76 -7.06 5.47
C ARG A 35 19.12 -7.69 5.73
N VAL A 36 20.18 -7.10 5.18
CA VAL A 36 21.56 -7.48 5.41
C VAL A 36 22.27 -6.30 6.06
N TRP A 37 22.95 -6.54 7.18
CA TRP A 37 23.78 -5.54 7.83
C TRP A 37 25.10 -5.38 7.06
N GLU A 38 25.51 -4.16 6.79
CA GLU A 38 26.80 -3.87 6.11
C GLU A 38 27.96 -3.84 7.11
N ASP A 39 27.70 -3.38 8.34
CA ASP A 39 28.63 -3.37 9.44
C ASP A 39 27.93 -3.88 10.71
N SER A 40 28.58 -4.84 11.40
CA SER A 40 28.08 -5.38 12.66
C SER A 40 28.11 -4.37 13.81
N ASN A 41 28.94 -3.32 13.70
CA ASN A 41 29.10 -2.29 14.70
C ASN A 41 28.20 -1.05 14.43
N ASP A 42 27.69 -0.90 13.21
CA ASP A 42 26.75 0.16 12.85
C ASP A 42 25.39 -0.43 12.48
N LEU A 43 24.49 -0.45 13.45
CA LEU A 43 23.11 -0.95 13.28
C LEU A 43 22.25 -0.08 12.36
N THR A 44 22.75 1.05 11.87
CA THR A 44 22.10 1.90 10.87
C THR A 44 22.51 1.54 9.45
N ALA A 45 23.70 0.98 9.25
CA ALA A 45 24.21 0.56 7.96
C ALA A 45 23.59 -0.79 7.57
N TYR A 46 22.62 -0.76 6.67
CA TYR A 46 21.98 -1.94 6.10
C TYR A 46 21.91 -1.86 4.58
N ARG A 47 21.85 -3.02 3.95
CA ARG A 47 21.55 -3.18 2.54
C ARG A 47 20.34 -4.08 2.36
N GLY A 48 19.43 -3.71 1.45
CA GLY A 48 18.37 -4.61 0.98
C GLY A 48 18.96 -5.71 0.09
N ARG A 49 18.68 -6.97 0.40
CA ARG A 49 18.97 -8.09 -0.49
C ARG A 49 17.85 -8.19 -1.50
N ARG A 50 18.18 -7.97 -2.79
CA ARG A 50 17.22 -8.20 -3.87
C ARG A 50 17.17 -9.68 -4.21
N VAL A 51 15.98 -10.27 -4.21
CA VAL A 51 15.70 -11.64 -4.58
C VAL A 51 14.72 -11.65 -5.75
N PRO A 52 15.13 -12.05 -6.96
CA PRO A 52 14.21 -12.12 -8.10
C PRO A 52 13.17 -13.21 -7.87
N LEU A 53 11.90 -12.89 -8.11
CA LEU A 53 10.78 -13.84 -8.12
C LEU A 53 10.47 -14.33 -9.53
N GLY A 54 10.66 -13.46 -10.53
CA GLY A 54 10.43 -13.79 -11.92
C GLY A 54 10.43 -12.57 -12.81
N ALA A 55 10.55 -12.82 -14.12
CA ALA A 55 10.43 -11.80 -15.14
C ALA A 55 9.62 -12.33 -16.32
N ILE A 56 8.87 -11.44 -16.96
CA ILE A 56 8.22 -11.67 -18.26
C ILE A 56 9.05 -10.90 -19.29
N GLY A 57 9.50 -11.58 -20.36
CA GLY A 57 10.40 -11.02 -21.34
C GLY A 57 11.86 -11.36 -21.10
N ASN A 58 12.76 -10.75 -21.84
CA ASN A 58 14.19 -10.99 -21.76
C ASN A 58 14.94 -9.81 -21.16
N GLU A 59 15.37 -9.94 -19.90
CA GLU A 59 16.12 -8.92 -19.18
C GLU A 59 17.60 -8.85 -19.65
N TYR A 60 18.13 -9.98 -20.17
CA TYR A 60 19.55 -10.16 -20.51
C TYR A 60 19.77 -10.33 -22.02
N ASP A 61 19.10 -9.55 -22.85
CA ASP A 61 19.38 -9.59 -24.28
C ASP A 61 20.73 -8.91 -24.59
N ALA A 62 21.66 -9.67 -25.14
CA ALA A 62 22.98 -9.21 -25.56
C ALA A 62 22.94 -8.11 -26.65
N THR A 63 21.78 -7.94 -27.33
CA THR A 63 21.57 -6.92 -28.37
C THR A 63 21.17 -5.55 -27.83
N GLY A 64 20.93 -5.44 -26.50
CA GLY A 64 20.48 -4.20 -25.86
C GLY A 64 19.01 -3.83 -26.10
N HIS A 65 18.25 -4.68 -26.80
CA HIS A 65 16.83 -4.48 -27.10
C HIS A 65 15.91 -5.22 -26.12
N SER A 66 16.41 -5.53 -24.91
CA SER A 66 15.64 -6.25 -23.91
C SER A 66 14.34 -5.53 -23.57
N GLN A 67 13.24 -6.27 -23.60
CA GLN A 67 11.94 -5.83 -23.09
C GLN A 67 11.52 -6.80 -21.98
N TYR A 68 11.27 -6.27 -20.80
CA TYR A 68 10.93 -7.10 -19.66
C TYR A 68 10.09 -6.35 -18.63
N ILE A 69 9.37 -7.12 -17.81
CA ILE A 69 8.81 -6.71 -16.53
C ILE A 69 9.33 -7.70 -15.51
N SER A 70 10.04 -7.24 -14.50
CA SER A 70 10.56 -8.08 -13.43
C SER A 70 9.92 -7.74 -12.10
N LEU A 71 9.64 -8.78 -11.31
CA LEU A 71 9.16 -8.69 -9.93
C LEU A 71 10.24 -9.26 -9.02
N ASN A 72 10.63 -8.47 -8.03
CA ASN A 72 11.65 -8.84 -7.07
C ASN A 72 11.15 -8.60 -5.64
N LEU A 73 11.79 -9.26 -4.69
CA LEU A 73 11.72 -8.90 -3.29
C LEU A 73 12.95 -8.07 -2.92
N ASN A 74 12.74 -7.04 -2.13
CA ASN A 74 13.81 -6.18 -1.62
C ASN A 74 13.47 -5.74 -0.19
N TYR A 75 14.37 -5.06 0.51
CA TYR A 75 14.10 -4.43 1.79
C TYR A 75 14.52 -2.97 1.73
N VAL A 76 13.53 -2.09 1.88
CA VAL A 76 13.75 -0.64 1.88
C VAL A 76 13.05 -0.01 3.09
N ARG A 77 13.77 0.85 3.82
CA ARG A 77 13.20 1.71 4.86
C ARG A 77 12.69 3.00 4.23
N ASN A 78 11.39 3.11 4.05
CA ASN A 78 10.77 4.31 3.54
C ASN A 78 10.49 5.28 4.69
N GLN A 79 11.32 6.28 4.82
CA GLN A 79 11.18 7.31 5.84
C GLN A 79 10.23 8.43 5.43
N GLY A 80 9.88 8.52 4.15
CA GLY A 80 9.02 9.55 3.57
C GLY A 80 7.61 9.09 3.21
N ALA A 81 7.03 9.77 2.23
CA ALA A 81 5.83 9.34 1.51
C ALA A 81 6.20 8.67 0.18
N ALA A 82 5.20 8.46 -0.68
CA ALA A 82 5.43 7.97 -2.04
C ALA A 82 6.49 8.81 -2.76
N TRP A 83 7.33 8.16 -3.57
CA TRP A 83 8.49 8.77 -4.26
C TRP A 83 9.52 9.44 -3.37
N GLY A 84 9.61 9.06 -2.09
CA GLY A 84 10.58 9.62 -1.15
C GLY A 84 10.30 11.06 -0.71
N MET A 85 9.09 11.58 -0.91
CA MET A 85 8.72 12.91 -0.43
C MET A 85 8.93 13.01 1.07
N LEU A 86 9.59 14.09 1.51
CA LEU A 86 9.97 14.36 2.91
C LEU A 86 11.01 13.37 3.50
N SER A 87 11.68 12.54 2.68
CA SER A 87 12.75 11.65 3.18
C SER A 87 13.88 12.42 3.87
N ASP A 88 14.21 13.61 3.36
CA ASP A 88 15.28 14.46 3.87
C ASP A 88 14.84 15.38 5.03
N ALA A 89 13.55 15.38 5.36
CA ALA A 89 13.03 16.16 6.46
C ALA A 89 13.49 15.57 7.80
N LYS A 90 13.80 16.47 8.75
CA LYS A 90 14.24 16.05 10.10
C LYS A 90 13.15 15.27 10.82
N ASP A 91 13.53 14.25 11.59
CA ASP A 91 12.62 13.32 12.28
C ASP A 91 11.59 14.02 13.17
N HIS A 92 12.00 15.10 13.88
CA HIS A 92 11.10 15.85 14.76
C HIS A 92 9.96 16.57 14.03
N PHE A 93 10.09 16.81 12.72
CA PHE A 93 9.02 17.34 11.87
C PHE A 93 8.29 16.20 11.13
N ARG A 94 9.05 15.30 10.52
CA ARG A 94 8.55 14.23 9.66
C ARG A 94 7.61 13.27 10.39
N ILE A 95 8.04 12.80 11.57
CA ILE A 95 7.27 11.84 12.34
C ILE A 95 5.90 12.42 12.76
N PRO A 96 5.81 13.58 13.46
CA PRO A 96 4.51 14.17 13.79
C PRO A 96 3.64 14.49 12.58
N PHE A 97 4.25 14.92 11.47
CA PHE A 97 3.53 15.19 10.22
C PHE A 97 2.81 13.94 9.71
N PHE A 98 3.50 12.80 9.57
CA PHE A 98 2.86 11.57 9.10
C PHE A 98 1.84 11.02 10.09
N PHE A 99 2.05 11.20 11.39
CA PHE A 99 1.04 10.86 12.39
C PHE A 99 -0.24 11.67 12.22
N LEU A 100 -0.11 12.99 12.06
CA LEU A 100 -1.25 13.89 11.87
C LEU A 100 -2.00 13.56 10.57
N VAL A 101 -1.28 13.43 9.45
CA VAL A 101 -1.88 13.09 8.14
C VAL A 101 -2.63 11.77 8.22
N THR A 102 -2.02 10.74 8.83
CA THR A 102 -2.67 9.43 8.96
C THR A 102 -3.90 9.51 9.88
N ALA A 103 -3.82 10.23 11.00
CA ALA A 103 -4.96 10.40 11.91
C ALA A 103 -6.13 11.11 11.19
N VAL A 104 -5.86 12.19 10.47
CA VAL A 104 -6.86 12.90 9.68
C VAL A 104 -7.48 12.00 8.61
N ALA A 105 -6.66 11.24 7.88
CA ALA A 105 -7.13 10.28 6.89
C ALA A 105 -8.03 9.21 7.50
N LEU A 106 -7.63 8.60 8.62
CA LEU A 106 -8.43 7.57 9.30
C LEU A 106 -9.78 8.11 9.78
N VAL A 107 -9.80 9.33 10.31
CA VAL A 107 -11.05 10.00 10.71
C VAL A 107 -11.93 10.24 9.48
N ALA A 108 -11.40 10.82 8.41
CA ALA A 108 -12.13 11.11 7.19
C ALA A 108 -12.70 9.82 6.56
N ILE A 109 -11.91 8.75 6.45
CA ILE A 109 -12.36 7.45 5.93
C ILE A 109 -13.48 6.88 6.81
N SER A 110 -13.33 6.96 8.13
CA SER A 110 -14.33 6.47 9.08
C SER A 110 -15.65 7.23 8.99
N LEU A 111 -15.59 8.55 8.84
CA LEU A 111 -16.79 9.40 8.65
C LEU A 111 -17.45 9.06 7.33
N TYR A 112 -16.68 8.93 6.25
CA TYR A 112 -17.21 8.57 4.94
C TYR A 112 -17.83 7.16 4.97
N PHE A 113 -17.20 6.20 5.60
CA PHE A 113 -17.75 4.85 5.78
C PHE A 113 -19.10 4.86 6.53
N ARG A 114 -19.22 5.68 7.57
CA ARG A 114 -20.46 5.84 8.33
C ARG A 114 -21.57 6.49 7.51
N ALA A 115 -21.22 7.44 6.64
CA ALA A 115 -22.15 8.11 5.74
C ALA A 115 -22.56 7.22 4.55
N THR A 116 -21.76 6.21 4.20
CA THR A 116 -22.02 5.33 3.06
C THR A 116 -23.11 4.31 3.40
N PRO A 117 -24.24 4.28 2.64
CA PRO A 117 -25.34 3.35 2.89
C PRO A 117 -24.92 1.89 2.79
N PRO A 118 -25.54 0.97 3.55
CA PRO A 118 -25.15 -0.46 3.55
C PRO A 118 -25.27 -1.17 2.21
N HIS A 119 -26.11 -0.68 1.30
CA HIS A 119 -26.29 -1.28 -0.04
C HIS A 119 -25.17 -0.86 -1.02
N HIS A 120 -24.42 0.20 -0.76
CA HIS A 120 -23.23 0.59 -1.53
C HIS A 120 -22.01 -0.27 -1.14
N LYS A 121 -22.09 -1.56 -1.50
CA LYS A 121 -21.10 -2.53 -1.08
C LYS A 121 -19.70 -2.21 -1.59
N LEU A 122 -19.58 -1.80 -2.87
CA LEU A 122 -18.29 -1.53 -3.49
C LEU A 122 -17.54 -0.42 -2.76
N ALA A 123 -18.19 0.74 -2.52
CA ALA A 123 -17.62 1.83 -1.75
C ALA A 123 -17.20 1.39 -0.34
N ARG A 124 -18.02 0.58 0.35
CA ARG A 124 -17.71 0.10 1.70
C ARG A 124 -16.49 -0.82 1.73
N TYR A 125 -16.33 -1.72 0.75
CA TYR A 125 -15.14 -2.55 0.61
C TYR A 125 -13.90 -1.71 0.25
N ALA A 126 -14.06 -0.74 -0.65
CA ALA A 126 -13.01 0.19 -1.02
C ALA A 126 -12.49 0.98 0.20
N LEU A 127 -13.39 1.58 0.98
CA LEU A 127 -13.04 2.33 2.19
C LEU A 127 -12.38 1.43 3.26
N ALA A 128 -12.82 0.18 3.39
CA ALA A 128 -12.22 -0.77 4.31
C ALA A 128 -10.78 -1.15 3.90
N LEU A 129 -10.50 -1.30 2.58
CA LEU A 129 -9.15 -1.51 2.07
C LEU A 129 -8.25 -0.30 2.33
N ILE A 130 -8.72 0.92 2.02
CA ILE A 130 -7.96 2.16 2.28
C ILE A 130 -7.64 2.27 3.77
N PHE A 131 -8.65 2.03 4.63
CA PHE A 131 -8.48 2.07 6.07
C PHE A 131 -7.44 1.04 6.57
N SER A 132 -7.52 -0.21 6.10
CA SER A 132 -6.58 -1.26 6.50
C SER A 132 -5.14 -0.96 6.09
N GLY A 133 -4.93 -0.44 4.88
CA GLY A 133 -3.60 -0.03 4.41
C GLY A 133 -3.05 1.18 5.18
N ALA A 134 -3.90 2.17 5.47
CA ALA A 134 -3.49 3.30 6.30
C ALA A 134 -3.05 2.84 7.71
N ILE A 135 -3.76 1.90 8.32
CA ILE A 135 -3.38 1.30 9.63
C ILE A 135 -2.09 0.49 9.50
N GLY A 136 -1.91 -0.32 8.44
CA GLY A 136 -0.69 -1.11 8.23
C GLY A 136 0.57 -0.22 8.21
N ASN A 137 0.56 0.84 7.42
CA ASN A 137 1.66 1.79 7.35
C ASN A 137 1.80 2.66 8.61
N PHE A 138 0.71 2.88 9.34
CA PHE A 138 0.75 3.57 10.62
C PHE A 138 1.44 2.74 11.70
N ILE A 139 1.17 1.44 11.78
CA ILE A 139 1.82 0.53 12.73
C ILE A 139 3.34 0.57 12.56
N ASP A 140 3.84 0.54 11.33
CA ASP A 140 5.27 0.63 11.07
C ASP A 140 5.86 1.95 11.58
N ARG A 141 5.21 3.08 11.28
CA ARG A 141 5.69 4.40 11.74
C ARG A 141 5.71 4.53 13.26
N VAL A 142 4.72 3.95 13.95
CA VAL A 142 4.70 3.91 15.44
C VAL A 142 5.84 3.08 16.00
N ARG A 143 6.11 1.90 15.38
CA ARG A 143 7.08 0.93 15.90
C ARG A 143 8.52 1.27 15.50
N LEU A 144 8.72 1.78 14.28
CA LEU A 144 10.03 1.85 13.63
C LEU A 144 10.44 3.27 13.24
N GLY A 145 9.49 4.22 13.14
CA GLY A 145 9.74 5.56 12.61
C GLY A 145 9.82 5.63 11.07
N TYR A 146 9.69 4.50 10.38
CA TYR A 146 9.67 4.37 8.91
C TYR A 146 8.69 3.27 8.50
N VAL A 147 8.43 3.14 7.19
CA VAL A 147 7.62 2.05 6.62
C VAL A 147 8.55 1.05 5.95
N ILE A 148 8.26 -0.24 6.08
CA ILE A 148 8.99 -1.30 5.36
C ILE A 148 8.33 -1.50 4.00
N ASP A 149 9.08 -1.21 2.92
CA ASP A 149 8.71 -1.51 1.55
C ASP A 149 9.55 -2.69 1.05
N TRP A 150 8.89 -3.67 0.39
CA TRP A 150 9.57 -4.91 0.05
C TRP A 150 9.22 -5.47 -1.34
N ILE A 151 8.23 -4.93 -2.03
CA ILE A 151 7.87 -5.30 -3.40
C ILE A 151 8.60 -4.35 -4.34
N ASP A 152 9.37 -4.90 -5.26
CA ASP A 152 10.25 -4.19 -6.17
C ASP A 152 9.93 -4.59 -7.61
N VAL A 153 9.41 -3.66 -8.41
CA VAL A 153 8.98 -3.88 -9.79
C VAL A 153 9.77 -3.00 -10.75
N HIS A 154 10.34 -3.63 -11.75
CA HIS A 154 11.07 -2.92 -12.80
C HIS A 154 10.53 -3.33 -14.15
N TRP A 155 10.56 -2.41 -15.11
CA TRP A 155 10.28 -2.75 -16.49
C TRP A 155 11.13 -1.94 -17.48
N ARG A 156 11.37 -2.56 -18.64
CA ARG A 156 11.88 -1.91 -19.82
C ARG A 156 10.95 -2.26 -20.99
N ILE A 157 10.28 -1.27 -21.54
CA ILE A 157 9.31 -1.42 -22.63
C ILE A 157 9.58 -0.31 -23.64
N PHE A 158 9.75 -0.66 -24.93
CA PHE A 158 10.05 0.27 -26.02
C PHE A 158 11.25 1.21 -25.76
N GLY A 159 12.30 0.68 -25.12
CA GLY A 159 13.50 1.45 -24.76
C GLY A 159 13.36 2.30 -23.49
N TRP A 160 12.17 2.44 -22.93
CA TRP A 160 11.94 3.13 -21.65
C TRP A 160 12.16 2.16 -20.49
N GLN A 161 13.12 2.50 -19.63
CA GLN A 161 13.37 1.74 -18.41
C GLN A 161 12.83 2.51 -17.22
N TYR A 162 12.07 1.83 -16.35
CA TYR A 162 11.53 2.43 -15.16
C TYR A 162 11.64 1.48 -13.96
N TYR A 163 12.06 2.03 -12.85
CA TYR A 163 12.12 1.39 -11.56
C TYR A 163 10.97 1.94 -10.72
N PHE A 164 9.93 1.12 -10.56
CA PHE A 164 8.79 1.55 -9.74
C PHE A 164 9.25 1.69 -8.29
N PRO A 165 8.85 2.75 -7.57
CA PRO A 165 9.14 2.87 -6.14
C PRO A 165 8.73 1.61 -5.40
N ASN A 166 9.60 1.12 -4.51
CA ASN A 166 9.27 -0.03 -3.68
C ASN A 166 8.00 0.25 -2.89
N PHE A 167 7.19 -0.77 -2.67
CA PHE A 167 5.91 -0.69 -1.97
C PHE A 167 5.64 -1.96 -1.16
N ASN A 168 4.51 -2.01 -0.47
CA ASN A 168 4.11 -3.11 0.39
C ASN A 168 2.62 -3.47 0.20
N VAL A 169 2.11 -4.42 1.00
CA VAL A 169 0.71 -4.86 0.95
C VAL A 169 -0.25 -3.73 1.36
N ALA A 170 0.11 -2.90 2.34
CA ALA A 170 -0.71 -1.77 2.76
C ALA A 170 -0.90 -0.75 1.64
N ASP A 171 0.17 -0.43 0.89
CA ASP A 171 0.11 0.48 -0.27
C ASP A 171 -0.76 -0.10 -1.39
N SER A 172 -0.63 -1.42 -1.63
CA SER A 172 -1.48 -2.14 -2.57
C SER A 172 -2.96 -2.06 -2.17
N ALA A 173 -3.26 -2.24 -0.88
CA ALA A 173 -4.63 -2.12 -0.36
C ALA A 173 -5.20 -0.72 -0.52
N ILE A 174 -4.40 0.33 -0.25
CA ILE A 174 -4.79 1.72 -0.48
C ILE A 174 -5.07 1.95 -1.98
N THR A 175 -4.15 1.55 -2.85
CA THR A 175 -4.27 1.77 -4.30
C THR A 175 -5.50 1.08 -4.88
N VAL A 176 -5.71 -0.20 -4.54
CA VAL A 176 -6.90 -0.96 -4.96
C VAL A 176 -8.16 -0.32 -4.40
N GLY A 177 -8.16 0.06 -3.13
CA GLY A 177 -9.29 0.71 -2.48
C GLY A 177 -9.66 2.05 -3.15
N VAL A 178 -8.69 2.91 -3.43
CA VAL A 178 -8.90 4.18 -4.14
C VAL A 178 -9.45 3.93 -5.55
N THR A 179 -8.88 2.98 -6.28
CA THR A 179 -9.34 2.61 -7.62
C THR A 179 -10.80 2.13 -7.59
N LEU A 180 -11.16 1.25 -6.65
CA LEU A 180 -12.53 0.77 -6.50
C LEU A 180 -13.51 1.90 -6.13
N LEU A 181 -13.09 2.84 -5.28
CA LEU A 181 -13.91 3.99 -4.91
C LEU A 181 -14.16 4.93 -6.10
N LEU A 182 -13.14 5.15 -6.94
CA LEU A 182 -13.28 5.92 -8.18
C LEU A 182 -14.24 5.23 -9.15
N VAL A 183 -14.11 3.91 -9.33
CA VAL A 183 -15.02 3.12 -10.17
C VAL A 183 -16.45 3.22 -9.65
N ASP A 184 -16.69 3.05 -8.35
CA ASP A 184 -18.02 3.19 -7.73
C ASP A 184 -18.63 4.58 -8.00
N THR A 185 -17.84 5.62 -7.84
CA THR A 185 -18.27 7.02 -8.10
C THR A 185 -18.68 7.23 -9.56
N ILE A 186 -17.87 6.72 -10.51
CA ILE A 186 -18.16 6.84 -11.96
C ILE A 186 -19.44 6.08 -12.31
N LEU A 187 -19.62 4.86 -11.77
CA LEU A 187 -20.81 4.05 -12.03
C LEU A 187 -22.07 4.71 -11.48
N LEU A 188 -22.03 5.27 -10.28
CA LEU A 188 -23.16 6.00 -9.69
C LEU A 188 -23.52 7.25 -10.48
N GLU A 189 -22.53 8.01 -10.92
CA GLU A 189 -22.77 9.21 -11.73
C GLU A 189 -23.43 8.84 -13.06
N ARG A 190 -22.96 7.77 -13.71
CA ARG A 190 -23.55 7.27 -14.95
C ARG A 190 -25.01 6.81 -14.76
N GLN A 191 -25.34 6.13 -13.66
CA GLN A 191 -26.71 5.76 -13.34
C GLN A 191 -27.62 6.95 -13.17
N ARG A 192 -27.20 7.97 -12.40
CA ARG A 192 -27.95 9.22 -12.22
C ARG A 192 -28.23 9.94 -13.53
N GLN A 193 -27.25 9.99 -14.44
CA GLN A 193 -27.42 10.61 -15.76
C GLN A 193 -28.42 9.86 -16.65
N LEU A 194 -28.49 8.54 -16.54
CA LEU A 194 -29.46 7.72 -17.29
C LEU A 194 -30.87 7.89 -16.72
N GLU A 195 -31.02 7.92 -15.40
CA GLU A 195 -32.32 8.14 -14.73
C GLU A 195 -32.86 9.56 -14.96
N GLY A 196 -32.00 10.58 -15.03
CA GLY A 196 -32.40 11.95 -15.32
C GLY A 196 -32.74 12.24 -16.80
N ARG A 197 -32.60 11.27 -17.69
CA ARG A 197 -32.97 11.34 -19.11
C ARG A 197 -34.32 10.66 -19.42
N LEU A 198 -34.91 9.98 -18.47
CA LEU A 198 -36.23 9.32 -18.53
C LEU A 198 -37.27 10.24 -17.89
#